data_276d958c0ec48315d33fdc66c75e7204
#
_entry.id   276d958c0ec48315d33fdc66c75e7204
#
_cell.length_a   1.000
_cell.length_b   1.000
_cell.length_c   1.000
_cell.angle_alpha   90.00
_cell.angle_beta   90.00
_cell.angle_gamma   90.00
#
_symmetry.space_group_name_H-M   'P 1'
#
loop_
_entity.id
_entity.type
_entity.pdbx_description
1 polymer ?
#
loop_
_entity_poly.entity_id
_entity_poly.type
_entity_poly.pdbx_seq_one_letter_code
_entity_poly.pdbx_strand_id
1 'polypeptide(L)'
;PAYRDRYWRGLILDYLDGETWRQGQQEPFRALGRVAVDGGIGELEPNQYDVLLEPTDQRWAFALEGSRAVSDNVFEDSADLFRFRRPADSPVRYRLALESEASVAEKQSAAELRRYLQLPQEGNPRARELARELRRTMGDEQVVRTLLQRFREQEYFYTLRPPAMPEDGIDSLLFDEKRGFCAHYAGATTFVLRAAGIPSRVVVGYQGGENGAGGDYLIVRQYDA
;
A
#
# COMPACT_ATOMS: atom_id res chain seq x y z
N PRO A 1 18.26 4.70 12.34
CA PRO A 1 17.05 3.88 12.20
C PRO A 1 17.22 3.05 10.93
N ALA A 2 17.12 1.72 11.09
CA ALA A 2 17.39 0.81 10.01
C ALA A 2 16.41 1.07 8.85
N TYR A 3 16.94 1.43 7.69
CA TYR A 3 16.18 1.61 6.45
C TYR A 3 15.46 0.31 6.01
N ARG A 4 15.80 -0.81 6.58
CA ARG A 4 15.26 -2.15 6.28
C ARG A 4 13.76 -2.31 6.56
N ASP A 5 13.20 -1.46 7.43
CA ASP A 5 11.79 -1.54 7.83
C ASP A 5 10.91 -0.49 7.13
N ARG A 6 11.48 0.29 6.20
CA ARG A 6 10.73 1.32 5.47
C ARG A 6 9.94 0.71 4.33
N TYR A 7 8.72 1.18 4.16
CA TYR A 7 7.86 0.78 3.05
C TYR A 7 7.68 1.94 2.07
N TRP A 8 8.01 1.69 0.81
CA TRP A 8 7.91 2.65 -0.29
C TRP A 8 6.59 2.43 -0.99
N ARG A 9 5.59 3.23 -0.69
CA ARG A 9 4.27 3.16 -1.30
C ARG A 9 4.34 3.55 -2.77
N GLY A 10 3.71 2.75 -3.66
CA GLY A 10 3.59 3.05 -5.09
C GLY A 10 2.15 3.26 -5.51
N LEU A 11 1.26 2.34 -5.12
CA LEU A 11 -0.16 2.41 -5.48
C LEU A 11 -1.05 1.75 -4.42
N ILE A 12 -2.35 2.00 -4.54
CA ILE A 12 -3.38 1.43 -3.69
C ILE A 12 -4.36 0.64 -4.56
N LEU A 13 -4.70 -0.57 -4.10
CA LEU A 13 -5.79 -1.36 -4.63
C LEU A 13 -6.94 -1.29 -3.63
N ASP A 14 -8.00 -0.63 -4.00
CA ASP A 14 -9.12 -0.30 -3.12
C ASP A 14 -10.47 -0.86 -3.59
N TYR A 15 -10.49 -1.56 -4.71
CA TYR A 15 -11.67 -2.21 -5.26
C TYR A 15 -11.41 -3.70 -5.48
N LEU A 16 -12.29 -4.55 -4.97
CA LEU A 16 -12.26 -5.99 -5.22
C LEU A 16 -13.31 -6.34 -6.28
N ASP A 17 -12.83 -6.71 -7.47
CA ASP A 17 -13.62 -7.15 -8.61
C ASP A 17 -13.58 -8.69 -8.66
N GLY A 18 -14.65 -9.32 -8.18
CA GLY A 18 -14.65 -10.77 -7.98
C GLY A 18 -13.55 -11.21 -7.00
N GLU A 19 -12.47 -11.77 -7.52
CA GLU A 19 -11.30 -12.21 -6.74
C GLU A 19 -10.06 -11.35 -6.96
N THR A 20 -10.16 -10.33 -7.81
CA THR A 20 -9.02 -9.50 -8.19
C THR A 20 -9.07 -8.12 -7.53
N TRP A 21 -8.03 -7.80 -6.77
CA TRP A 21 -7.83 -6.46 -6.25
C TRP A 21 -7.37 -5.51 -7.35
N ARG A 22 -8.02 -4.38 -7.50
CA ARG A 22 -7.75 -3.36 -8.52
C ARG A 22 -7.73 -1.96 -7.92
N GLN A 23 -7.15 -1.03 -8.65
CA GLN A 23 -7.39 0.39 -8.40
C GLN A 23 -8.85 0.69 -8.76
N GLY A 24 -9.62 1.23 -7.84
CA GLY A 24 -10.96 1.71 -8.10
C GLY A 24 -10.97 2.91 -9.05
N GLN A 25 -12.16 3.43 -9.33
CA GLN A 25 -12.29 4.66 -10.13
C GLN A 25 -11.59 5.79 -9.38
N GLN A 26 -10.50 6.26 -9.96
CA GLN A 26 -9.76 7.38 -9.43
C GLN A 26 -10.57 8.66 -9.69
N GLU A 27 -10.78 9.45 -8.65
CA GLU A 27 -11.22 10.82 -8.83
C GLU A 27 -10.31 11.53 -9.84
N PRO A 28 -10.87 12.41 -10.70
CA PRO A 28 -10.03 13.19 -11.59
C PRO A 28 -8.95 13.89 -10.78
N PHE A 29 -7.71 13.71 -11.20
CA PHE A 29 -6.52 14.29 -10.57
C PHE A 29 -6.76 15.77 -10.22
N ARG A 30 -7.00 16.05 -8.96
CA ARG A 30 -6.97 17.40 -8.40
C ARG A 30 -5.53 17.68 -8.03
N ALA A 31 -4.86 18.47 -8.86
CA ALA A 31 -3.59 19.07 -8.46
C ALA A 31 -3.83 19.93 -7.21
N LEU A 32 -3.56 19.41 -6.04
CA LEU A 32 -3.49 20.19 -4.82
C LEU A 32 -2.28 21.11 -4.96
N GLY A 33 -2.56 22.38 -5.13
CA GLY A 33 -1.69 23.54 -5.17
C GLY A 33 -0.23 23.39 -5.61
N ARG A 34 0.18 24.23 -6.56
CA ARG A 34 1.59 24.45 -6.87
C ARG A 34 2.30 25.00 -5.64
N VAL A 35 3.16 24.20 -5.05
CA VAL A 35 4.33 24.76 -4.38
C VAL A 35 5.37 24.93 -5.48
N ALA A 36 5.55 26.16 -5.95
CA ALA A 36 6.63 26.49 -6.86
C ALA A 36 7.94 26.37 -6.07
N VAL A 37 8.64 25.27 -6.26
CA VAL A 37 10.04 25.17 -5.89
C VAL A 37 10.82 25.24 -7.19
N ASP A 38 11.59 26.31 -7.33
CA ASP A 38 12.55 26.48 -8.42
C ASP A 38 13.40 25.20 -8.52
N GLY A 39 13.48 24.62 -9.72
CA GLY A 39 14.10 23.29 -9.95
C GLY A 39 15.63 23.23 -9.74
N GLY A 40 16.17 24.06 -8.88
CA GLY A 40 17.54 24.02 -8.41
C GLY A 40 17.74 22.85 -7.45
N ILE A 41 18.73 22.01 -7.71
CA ILE A 41 19.26 20.98 -6.82
C ILE A 41 19.95 21.70 -5.64
N GLY A 42 19.17 22.28 -4.74
CA GLY A 42 19.67 22.80 -3.46
C GLY A 42 20.05 21.65 -2.52
N GLU A 43 20.79 21.97 -1.47
CA GLU A 43 21.05 21.01 -0.40
C GLU A 43 19.73 20.45 0.15
N LEU A 44 19.76 19.17 0.59
CA LEU A 44 18.61 18.54 1.22
C LEU A 44 18.39 19.12 2.62
N GLU A 45 17.18 19.57 2.89
CA GLU A 45 16.77 19.85 4.26
C GLU A 45 16.75 18.53 5.09
N PRO A 46 16.90 18.60 6.41
CA PRO A 46 17.05 17.40 7.25
C PRO A 46 15.93 16.37 7.14
N ASN A 47 14.73 16.80 6.73
CA ASN A 47 13.56 15.95 6.55
C ASN A 47 13.27 15.61 5.07
N GLN A 48 14.12 16.04 4.14
CA GLN A 48 13.95 15.80 2.70
C GLN A 48 14.77 14.60 2.24
N TYR A 49 14.29 14.00 1.15
CA TYR A 49 15.01 12.96 0.43
C TYR A 49 14.70 13.02 -1.06
N ASP A 50 15.67 12.64 -1.86
CA ASP A 50 15.53 12.51 -3.29
C ASP A 50 15.30 11.06 -3.67
N VAL A 51 14.44 10.84 -4.64
CA VAL A 51 14.25 9.56 -5.29
C VAL A 51 14.68 9.68 -6.74
N LEU A 52 15.55 8.77 -7.17
CA LEU A 52 15.87 8.55 -8.58
C LEU A 52 15.15 7.27 -9.01
N LEU A 53 14.14 7.43 -9.85
CA LEU A 53 13.33 6.34 -10.37
C LEU A 53 13.80 5.97 -11.78
N GLU A 54 14.14 4.70 -11.97
CA GLU A 54 14.37 4.14 -13.30
C GLU A 54 13.08 4.12 -14.12
N PRO A 55 13.14 4.08 -15.46
CA PRO A 55 11.96 4.07 -16.31
C PRO A 55 11.02 2.92 -15.97
N THR A 56 9.75 3.22 -15.76
CA THR A 56 8.70 2.25 -15.42
C THR A 56 7.55 2.26 -16.41
N ASP A 57 7.52 3.24 -17.32
CA ASP A 57 6.38 3.53 -18.21
C ASP A 57 5.06 3.77 -17.45
N GLN A 58 5.16 4.06 -16.15
CA GLN A 58 4.03 4.29 -15.26
C GLN A 58 3.99 5.73 -14.76
N ARG A 59 2.84 6.11 -14.22
CA ARG A 59 2.64 7.48 -13.69
C ARG A 59 2.79 7.57 -12.17
N TRP A 60 2.88 6.45 -11.46
CA TRP A 60 3.08 6.49 -10.00
C TRP A 60 4.53 6.73 -9.62
N ALA A 61 4.70 7.44 -8.54
CA ALA A 61 5.98 7.68 -7.90
C ALA A 61 5.98 7.02 -6.51
N PHE A 62 7.13 6.51 -6.09
CA PHE A 62 7.25 5.84 -4.81
C PHE A 62 7.58 6.85 -3.71
N ALA A 63 6.96 6.69 -2.55
CA ALA A 63 7.16 7.56 -1.41
C ALA A 63 7.10 6.79 -0.09
N LEU A 64 7.82 7.28 0.91
CA LEU A 64 7.64 6.84 2.29
C LEU A 64 6.31 7.36 2.84
N GLU A 65 5.73 6.64 3.79
CA GLU A 65 4.54 7.09 4.49
C GLU A 65 4.77 8.44 5.19
N GLY A 66 3.78 9.31 5.17
CA GLY A 66 3.90 10.66 5.73
C GLY A 66 4.79 11.61 4.93
N SER A 67 5.00 11.33 3.65
CA SER A 67 5.72 12.26 2.76
C SER A 67 4.78 13.29 2.15
N ARG A 68 5.34 14.44 1.77
CA ARG A 68 4.72 15.45 0.90
C ARG A 68 5.61 15.76 -0.29
N ALA A 69 5.01 16.20 -1.38
CA ALA A 69 5.76 16.63 -2.57
C ALA A 69 6.52 17.93 -2.30
N VAL A 70 7.80 17.99 -2.73
CA VAL A 70 8.63 19.18 -2.72
C VAL A 70 8.92 19.64 -4.15
N SER A 71 9.32 18.71 -5.04
CA SER A 71 9.54 19.05 -6.45
C SER A 71 8.22 19.18 -7.22
N ASP A 72 8.22 19.98 -8.28
CA ASP A 72 7.05 20.33 -9.09
C ASP A 72 6.66 19.28 -10.14
N ASN A 73 7.50 18.27 -10.33
CA ASN A 73 7.28 17.18 -11.28
C ASN A 73 6.51 15.99 -10.69
N VAL A 74 6.33 15.95 -9.37
CA VAL A 74 5.56 14.94 -8.66
C VAL A 74 4.38 15.57 -7.93
N PHE A 75 3.23 14.92 -7.96
CA PHE A 75 1.97 15.43 -7.43
C PHE A 75 1.39 14.42 -6.46
N GLU A 76 0.94 14.92 -5.34
CA GLU A 76 0.19 14.17 -4.35
C GLU A 76 -1.28 14.07 -4.76
N ASP A 77 -1.85 12.90 -4.63
CA ASP A 77 -3.28 12.66 -4.84
C ASP A 77 -4.00 12.46 -3.48
N SER A 78 -5.33 12.45 -3.50
CA SER A 78 -6.17 12.38 -2.29
C SER A 78 -5.99 11.13 -1.43
N ALA A 79 -5.24 10.14 -1.92
CA ALA A 79 -4.98 8.87 -1.23
C ALA A 79 -3.55 8.75 -0.69
N ASP A 80 -2.84 9.86 -0.51
CA ASP A 80 -1.38 9.92 -0.18
C ASP A 80 -0.52 9.13 -1.16
N LEU A 81 -0.92 9.11 -2.40
CA LEU A 81 -0.16 8.58 -3.50
C LEU A 81 0.51 9.71 -4.27
N PHE A 82 1.64 9.41 -4.86
CA PHE A 82 2.41 10.35 -5.66
C PHE A 82 2.39 9.94 -7.12
N ARG A 83 2.24 10.92 -8.01
CA ARG A 83 2.12 10.68 -9.45
C ARG A 83 2.87 11.72 -10.26
N PHE A 84 3.32 11.30 -11.43
CA PHE A 84 3.82 12.17 -12.49
C PHE A 84 2.68 12.58 -13.42
N ARG A 85 2.83 13.72 -14.09
CA ARG A 85 1.90 14.15 -15.16
C ARG A 85 1.94 13.23 -16.37
N ARG A 86 3.11 12.67 -16.66
CA ARG A 86 3.36 11.73 -17.77
C ARG A 86 3.97 10.46 -17.23
N PRO A 87 3.86 9.33 -17.95
CA PRO A 87 4.60 8.12 -17.60
C PRO A 87 6.10 8.40 -17.48
N ALA A 88 6.78 7.72 -16.57
CA ALA A 88 8.23 7.78 -16.41
C ALA A 88 8.88 6.87 -17.46
N ASP A 89 9.04 7.38 -18.69
CA ASP A 89 9.69 6.73 -19.85
C ASP A 89 11.21 6.89 -19.88
N SER A 90 11.74 7.70 -18.97
CA SER A 90 13.15 7.98 -18.75
C SER A 90 13.41 8.11 -17.25
N PRO A 91 14.69 8.03 -16.77
CA PRO A 91 14.99 8.22 -15.35
C PRO A 91 14.48 9.55 -14.84
N VAL A 92 13.72 9.52 -13.74
CA VAL A 92 13.10 10.71 -13.15
C VAL A 92 13.61 10.90 -11.73
N ARG A 93 14.14 12.10 -11.45
CA ARG A 93 14.47 12.53 -10.08
C ARG A 93 13.37 13.42 -9.54
N TYR A 94 12.95 13.17 -8.31
CA TYR A 94 11.99 13.99 -7.59
C TYR A 94 12.34 14.04 -6.11
N ARG A 95 11.90 15.11 -5.44
CA ARG A 95 12.16 15.37 -4.02
C ARG A 95 10.88 15.33 -3.22
N LEU A 96 10.97 14.67 -2.09
CA LEU A 96 9.91 14.56 -1.09
C LEU A 96 10.44 15.01 0.28
N ALA A 97 9.54 15.40 1.17
CA ALA A 97 9.85 15.68 2.57
C ALA A 97 8.96 14.83 3.48
N LEU A 98 9.54 14.30 4.55
CA LEU A 98 8.78 13.64 5.60
C LEU A 98 8.12 14.69 6.49
N GLU A 99 6.83 14.56 6.71
CA GLU A 99 6.10 15.36 7.70
C GLU A 99 6.28 14.77 9.11
N SER A 100 6.05 15.56 10.14
CA SER A 100 6.04 15.05 11.51
C SER A 100 4.83 14.15 11.73
N GLU A 101 4.94 13.13 12.58
CA GLU A 101 3.86 12.18 12.91
C GLU A 101 2.53 12.86 13.29
N ALA A 102 2.57 14.04 13.86
CA ALA A 102 1.38 14.83 14.21
C ALA A 102 0.59 15.36 12.97
N SER A 103 1.23 15.42 11.80
CA SER A 103 0.62 15.89 10.54
C SER A 103 -0.01 14.75 9.73
N VAL A 104 0.36 13.52 10.02
CA VAL A 104 0.01 12.30 9.24
C VAL A 104 -1.40 11.78 9.57
N ALA A 105 -2.14 12.37 10.49
CA ALA A 105 -3.52 11.96 10.78
C ALA A 105 -4.42 12.23 9.55
N GLU A 106 -4.45 11.27 8.65
CA GLU A 106 -5.30 11.27 7.46
C GLU A 106 -6.78 11.52 7.83
N LYS A 107 -7.31 12.63 7.42
CA LYS A 107 -8.74 12.88 7.45
C LYS A 107 -9.39 12.28 6.21
N GLN A 108 -9.65 10.98 6.25
CA GLN A 108 -10.36 10.32 5.16
C GLN A 108 -11.81 10.80 5.12
N SER A 109 -12.30 11.10 3.93
CA SER A 109 -13.69 11.45 3.73
C SER A 109 -14.62 10.26 3.97
N ALA A 110 -15.88 10.52 4.32
CA ALA A 110 -16.88 9.47 4.46
C ALA A 110 -17.10 8.68 3.16
N ALA A 111 -16.81 9.26 2.00
CA ALA A 111 -16.89 8.58 0.71
C ALA A 111 -15.75 7.59 0.53
N GLU A 112 -14.53 7.97 0.91
CA GLU A 112 -13.36 7.09 0.90
C GLU A 112 -13.53 5.92 1.87
N LEU A 113 -14.00 6.18 3.09
CA LEU A 113 -14.27 5.13 4.07
C LEU A 113 -15.29 4.10 3.55
N ARG A 114 -16.35 4.56 2.87
CA ARG A 114 -17.33 3.65 2.24
C ARG A 114 -16.70 2.83 1.12
N ARG A 115 -15.83 3.43 0.31
CA ARG A 115 -15.10 2.73 -0.75
C ARG A 115 -14.17 1.66 -0.18
N TYR A 116 -13.52 1.95 0.94
CA TYR A 116 -12.66 1.00 1.64
C TYR A 116 -13.39 -0.11 2.40
N LEU A 117 -14.71 -0.13 2.34
CA LEU A 117 -15.57 -1.22 2.81
C LEU A 117 -16.17 -2.05 1.68
N GLN A 118 -15.90 -1.70 0.40
CA GLN A 118 -16.48 -2.40 -0.74
C GLN A 118 -15.99 -3.85 -0.80
N LEU A 119 -16.92 -4.76 -0.97
CA LEU A 119 -16.72 -6.19 -1.24
C LEU A 119 -17.76 -6.67 -2.25
N PRO A 120 -17.47 -7.71 -3.04
CA PRO A 120 -18.49 -8.43 -3.80
C PRO A 120 -19.61 -8.92 -2.91
N GLN A 121 -20.82 -9.08 -3.46
CA GLN A 121 -21.98 -9.55 -2.66
C GLN A 121 -21.80 -11.01 -2.23
N GLU A 122 -21.18 -11.82 -3.06
CA GLU A 122 -20.98 -13.25 -2.87
C GLU A 122 -19.50 -13.60 -2.77
N GLY A 123 -19.21 -14.86 -2.48
CA GLY A 123 -17.85 -15.41 -2.39
C GLY A 123 -17.23 -15.33 -1.00
N ASN A 124 -16.32 -16.26 -0.76
CA ASN A 124 -15.53 -16.44 0.45
C ASN A 124 -16.39 -16.52 1.73
N PRO A 125 -17.35 -17.44 1.82
CA PRO A 125 -18.29 -17.52 2.94
C PRO A 125 -17.63 -17.78 4.29
N ARG A 126 -16.55 -18.57 4.33
CA ARG A 126 -15.80 -18.89 5.57
C ARG A 126 -15.03 -17.69 6.10
N ALA A 127 -14.45 -16.89 5.22
CA ALA A 127 -13.77 -15.64 5.58
C ALA A 127 -14.76 -14.59 6.12
N ARG A 128 -15.97 -14.53 5.54
CA ARG A 128 -17.04 -13.69 6.04
C ARG A 128 -17.55 -14.14 7.42
N GLU A 129 -17.64 -15.46 7.66
CA GLU A 129 -18.00 -15.99 8.97
C GLU A 129 -16.93 -15.65 10.01
N LEU A 130 -15.65 -15.89 9.69
CA LEU A 130 -14.52 -15.49 10.53
C LEU A 130 -14.59 -14.01 10.91
N ALA A 131 -14.86 -13.14 9.94
CA ALA A 131 -15.00 -11.69 10.18
C ALA A 131 -16.14 -11.38 11.17
N ARG A 132 -17.29 -12.04 11.01
CA ARG A 132 -18.45 -11.88 11.91
C ARG A 132 -18.14 -12.38 13.33
N GLU A 133 -17.46 -13.50 13.46
CA GLU A 133 -17.04 -14.06 14.74
C GLU A 133 -16.12 -13.11 15.49
N LEU A 134 -15.06 -12.63 14.83
CA LEU A 134 -14.13 -11.66 15.40
C LEU A 134 -14.85 -10.39 15.83
N ARG A 135 -15.74 -9.86 14.98
CA ARG A 135 -16.46 -8.61 15.25
C ARG A 135 -17.42 -8.67 16.42
N ARG A 136 -17.97 -9.85 16.74
CA ARG A 136 -18.90 -10.00 17.87
C ARG A 136 -18.31 -9.65 19.21
N THR A 137 -17.01 -9.83 19.40
CA THR A 137 -16.35 -9.71 20.71
C THR A 137 -15.19 -8.73 20.73
N MET A 138 -14.75 -8.23 19.57
CA MET A 138 -13.52 -7.47 19.43
C MET A 138 -13.77 -6.11 18.79
N GLY A 139 -13.02 -5.10 19.25
CA GLY A 139 -12.89 -3.81 18.59
C GLY A 139 -11.92 -3.88 17.40
N ASP A 140 -11.83 -2.79 16.60
CA ASP A 140 -11.08 -2.75 15.35
C ASP A 140 -9.62 -3.19 15.51
N GLU A 141 -8.91 -2.59 16.45
CA GLU A 141 -7.49 -2.89 16.72
C GLU A 141 -7.28 -4.37 17.10
N GLN A 142 -8.19 -4.90 17.91
CA GLN A 142 -8.10 -6.29 18.36
C GLN A 142 -8.37 -7.28 17.22
N VAL A 143 -9.32 -6.97 16.31
CA VAL A 143 -9.55 -7.76 15.09
C VAL A 143 -8.30 -7.80 14.22
N VAL A 144 -7.69 -6.64 13.96
CA VAL A 144 -6.43 -6.54 13.18
C VAL A 144 -5.34 -7.39 13.83
N ARG A 145 -5.11 -7.22 15.12
CA ARG A 145 -4.07 -7.93 15.86
C ARG A 145 -4.29 -9.44 15.84
N THR A 146 -5.51 -9.89 16.07
CA THR A 146 -5.87 -11.31 16.08
C THR A 146 -5.67 -11.95 14.69
N LEU A 147 -6.06 -11.24 13.63
CA LEU A 147 -5.86 -11.71 12.26
C LEU A 147 -4.38 -11.83 11.89
N LEU A 148 -3.57 -10.85 12.25
CA LEU A 148 -2.12 -10.90 12.01
C LEU A 148 -1.43 -11.98 12.86
N GLN A 149 -1.88 -12.18 14.09
CA GLN A 149 -1.38 -13.25 14.98
C GLN A 149 -1.70 -14.63 14.40
N ARG A 150 -2.88 -14.82 13.81
CA ARG A 150 -3.26 -16.06 13.12
C ARG A 150 -2.22 -16.47 12.06
N PHE A 151 -1.73 -15.53 11.25
CA PHE A 151 -0.70 -15.82 10.24
C PHE A 151 0.65 -16.18 10.83
N ARG A 152 0.96 -15.72 12.05
CA ARG A 152 2.23 -15.99 12.75
C ARG A 152 2.22 -17.33 13.49
N GLU A 153 1.09 -17.69 14.08
CA GLU A 153 0.97 -18.84 14.98
C GLU A 153 0.46 -20.12 14.31
N GLN A 154 -0.27 -19.98 13.23
CA GLN A 154 -0.73 -21.15 12.46
C GLN A 154 0.26 -21.46 11.33
N GLU A 155 0.15 -22.67 10.78
CA GLU A 155 1.02 -23.18 9.72
C GLU A 155 0.72 -22.53 8.36
N TYR A 156 1.05 -21.23 8.21
CA TYR A 156 1.02 -20.52 6.94
C TYR A 156 2.43 -20.43 6.35
N PHE A 157 2.53 -20.65 5.03
CA PHE A 157 3.81 -20.71 4.34
C PHE A 157 3.90 -19.65 3.23
N TYR A 158 4.98 -18.88 3.23
CA TYR A 158 5.27 -17.97 2.14
C TYR A 158 5.87 -18.74 0.96
N THR A 159 5.30 -18.58 -0.24
CA THR A 159 5.80 -19.17 -1.46
C THR A 159 5.44 -18.33 -2.68
N LEU A 160 6.40 -18.15 -3.60
CA LEU A 160 6.15 -17.50 -4.90
C LEU A 160 5.48 -18.45 -5.92
N ARG A 161 5.24 -19.71 -5.55
CA ARG A 161 4.54 -20.71 -6.37
C ARG A 161 3.39 -21.31 -5.58
N PRO A 162 2.34 -20.53 -5.31
CA PRO A 162 1.17 -21.05 -4.59
C PRO A 162 0.42 -22.07 -5.44
N PRO A 163 -0.34 -22.97 -4.80
CA PRO A 163 -1.28 -23.83 -5.51
C PRO A 163 -2.37 -22.99 -6.19
N ALA A 164 -3.04 -23.56 -7.17
CA ALA A 164 -4.21 -22.93 -7.78
C ALA A 164 -5.36 -22.86 -6.77
N MET A 165 -6.01 -21.71 -6.69
CA MET A 165 -7.16 -21.44 -5.83
C MET A 165 -8.29 -20.89 -6.73
N PRO A 166 -8.98 -21.76 -7.47
CA PRO A 166 -9.86 -21.35 -8.58
C PRO A 166 -11.17 -20.71 -8.14
N GLU A 167 -11.65 -21.04 -6.95
CA GLU A 167 -12.91 -20.52 -6.41
C GLU A 167 -12.72 -20.18 -4.93
N ASP A 168 -13.36 -19.09 -4.46
CA ASP A 168 -13.22 -18.65 -3.07
C ASP A 168 -11.77 -18.64 -2.59
N GLY A 169 -10.89 -17.99 -3.39
CA GLY A 169 -9.45 -18.04 -3.20
C GLY A 169 -8.99 -17.56 -1.83
N ILE A 170 -9.74 -16.66 -1.19
CA ILE A 170 -9.46 -16.18 0.17
C ILE A 170 -9.79 -17.28 1.20
N ASP A 171 -10.90 -17.99 1.04
CA ASP A 171 -11.24 -19.12 1.89
C ASP A 171 -10.20 -20.22 1.75
N SER A 172 -9.83 -20.55 0.52
CA SER A 172 -8.78 -21.54 0.23
C SER A 172 -7.47 -21.16 0.90
N LEU A 173 -7.01 -19.92 0.78
CA LEU A 173 -5.80 -19.46 1.46
C LEU A 173 -5.91 -19.54 2.99
N LEU A 174 -7.02 -19.08 3.56
CA LEU A 174 -7.14 -18.96 5.02
C LEU A 174 -7.36 -20.29 5.75
N PHE A 175 -7.93 -21.27 5.08
CA PHE A 175 -8.40 -22.49 5.78
C PHE A 175 -7.85 -23.78 5.21
N ASP A 176 -7.49 -23.82 3.93
CA ASP A 176 -7.16 -25.06 3.25
C ASP A 176 -5.68 -25.10 2.87
N GLU A 177 -5.25 -24.30 1.90
CA GLU A 177 -3.89 -24.32 1.34
C GLU A 177 -2.84 -23.70 2.25
N LYS A 178 -3.18 -22.57 2.89
CA LYS A 178 -2.30 -21.80 3.78
C LYS A 178 -0.95 -21.45 3.17
N ARG A 179 -0.89 -21.32 1.86
CA ARG A 179 0.32 -21.06 1.08
C ARG A 179 0.09 -19.94 0.09
N GLY A 180 0.94 -18.92 0.11
CA GLY A 180 0.82 -17.77 -0.77
C GLY A 180 2.01 -16.83 -0.67
N PHE A 181 1.95 -15.74 -1.40
CA PHE A 181 2.89 -14.62 -1.31
C PHE A 181 2.20 -13.35 -0.82
N CYS A 182 2.93 -12.24 -0.72
CA CYS A 182 2.46 -10.98 -0.14
C CYS A 182 1.05 -10.56 -0.58
N ALA A 183 0.74 -10.64 -1.89
CA ALA A 183 -0.57 -10.24 -2.41
C ALA A 183 -1.73 -11.09 -1.87
N HIS A 184 -1.52 -12.40 -1.70
CA HIS A 184 -2.54 -13.29 -1.13
C HIS A 184 -2.84 -12.95 0.32
N TYR A 185 -1.82 -12.76 1.15
CA TYR A 185 -1.99 -12.41 2.56
C TYR A 185 -2.56 -11.01 2.74
N ALA A 186 -2.09 -10.03 1.99
CA ALA A 186 -2.61 -8.66 2.03
C ALA A 186 -4.07 -8.60 1.57
N GLY A 187 -4.40 -9.30 0.47
CA GLY A 187 -5.75 -9.39 -0.05
C GLY A 187 -6.72 -10.06 0.91
N ALA A 188 -6.34 -11.20 1.50
CA ALA A 188 -7.16 -11.91 2.47
C ALA A 188 -7.36 -11.10 3.76
N THR A 189 -6.29 -10.44 4.25
CA THR A 189 -6.38 -9.54 5.41
C THR A 189 -7.38 -8.43 5.14
N THR A 190 -7.23 -7.72 4.01
CA THR A 190 -8.11 -6.62 3.63
C THR A 190 -9.56 -7.10 3.48
N PHE A 191 -9.79 -8.27 2.89
CA PHE A 191 -11.13 -8.85 2.77
C PHE A 191 -11.78 -9.09 4.13
N VAL A 192 -11.10 -9.77 5.05
CA VAL A 192 -11.64 -10.08 6.39
C VAL A 192 -11.91 -8.79 7.17
N LEU A 193 -11.01 -7.80 7.10
CA LEU A 193 -11.22 -6.50 7.75
C LEU A 193 -12.46 -5.79 7.21
N ARG A 194 -12.64 -5.73 5.88
CA ARG A 194 -13.83 -5.13 5.26
C ARG A 194 -15.11 -5.89 5.62
N ALA A 195 -15.07 -7.21 5.62
CA ALA A 195 -16.19 -8.04 6.05
C ALA A 195 -16.54 -7.85 7.53
N ALA A 196 -15.57 -7.50 8.37
CA ALA A 196 -15.75 -7.09 9.76
C ALA A 196 -16.20 -5.61 9.92
N GLY A 197 -16.40 -4.87 8.83
CA GLY A 197 -16.79 -3.46 8.85
C GLY A 197 -15.63 -2.50 9.15
N ILE A 198 -14.38 -2.93 8.98
CA ILE A 198 -13.19 -2.11 9.18
C ILE A 198 -12.70 -1.62 7.81
N PRO A 199 -12.74 -0.31 7.52
CA PRO A 199 -12.24 0.23 6.26
C PRO A 199 -10.77 -0.11 6.06
N SER A 200 -10.44 -0.70 4.92
CA SER A 200 -9.07 -1.15 4.64
C SER A 200 -8.77 -1.19 3.14
N ARG A 201 -7.49 -1.12 2.80
CA ARG A 201 -6.99 -1.08 1.42
C ARG A 201 -5.70 -1.88 1.30
N VAL A 202 -5.43 -2.43 0.13
CA VAL A 202 -4.15 -3.06 -0.18
C VAL A 202 -3.20 -1.98 -0.68
N VAL A 203 -2.06 -1.83 -0.02
CA VAL A 203 -0.98 -0.93 -0.45
C VAL A 203 0.08 -1.75 -1.15
N VAL A 204 0.48 -1.31 -2.34
CA VAL A 204 1.51 -1.97 -3.14
C VAL A 204 2.75 -1.06 -3.23
N GLY A 205 3.91 -1.67 -3.07
CA GLY A 205 5.18 -0.94 -3.08
C GLY A 205 6.35 -1.86 -2.78
N TYR A 206 7.43 -1.29 -2.27
CA TYR A 206 8.66 -1.99 -1.94
C TYR A 206 8.98 -1.89 -0.46
N GLN A 207 9.58 -2.91 0.11
CA GLN A 207 9.99 -2.92 1.51
C GLN A 207 11.52 -2.95 1.61
N GLY A 208 12.09 -2.03 2.40
CA GLY A 208 13.51 -1.99 2.70
C GLY A 208 14.35 -1.39 1.58
N GLY A 209 15.41 -2.10 1.22
CA GLY A 209 16.45 -1.72 0.27
C GLY A 209 17.84 -1.99 0.80
N GLU A 210 18.85 -1.88 -0.05
CA GLU A 210 20.27 -2.08 0.26
C GLU A 210 21.01 -0.76 0.26
N ASN A 211 21.95 -0.56 1.20
CA ASN A 211 22.83 0.61 1.17
C ASN A 211 23.73 0.55 -0.06
N GLY A 212 23.78 1.64 -0.80
CA GLY A 212 24.72 1.80 -1.89
C GLY A 212 26.17 1.95 -1.41
N ALA A 213 27.11 1.87 -2.32
CA ALA A 213 28.52 2.07 -2.03
C ALA A 213 28.74 3.48 -1.44
N GLY A 214 29.34 3.56 -0.26
CA GLY A 214 29.52 4.82 0.49
C GLY A 214 28.44 5.12 1.53
N GLY A 215 27.29 4.45 1.49
CA GLY A 215 26.24 4.60 2.51
C GLY A 215 25.33 5.82 2.36
N ASP A 216 25.52 6.64 1.34
CA ASP A 216 24.81 7.91 1.14
C ASP A 216 23.45 7.75 0.43
N TYR A 217 23.14 6.57 -0.09
CA TYR A 217 21.90 6.28 -0.77
C TYR A 217 21.42 4.85 -0.53
N LEU A 218 20.13 4.62 -0.73
CA LEU A 218 19.48 3.32 -0.65
C LEU A 218 19.08 2.86 -2.06
N ILE A 219 19.37 1.62 -2.38
CA ILE A 219 18.94 0.99 -3.63
C ILE A 219 17.75 0.10 -3.31
N VAL A 220 16.60 0.40 -3.93
CA VAL A 220 15.38 -0.41 -3.85
C VAL A 220 15.15 -1.06 -5.20
N ARG A 221 14.98 -2.37 -5.22
CA ARG A 221 14.88 -3.15 -6.46
C ARG A 221 13.55 -3.88 -6.55
N GLN A 222 13.22 -4.33 -7.75
CA GLN A 222 11.96 -5.02 -8.02
C GLN A 222 11.74 -6.29 -7.15
N TYR A 223 12.79 -6.94 -6.68
CA TYR A 223 12.67 -8.08 -5.77
C TYR A 223 12.43 -7.72 -4.31
N ASP A 224 12.43 -6.41 -3.98
CA ASP A 224 12.03 -5.88 -2.66
C ASP A 224 10.49 -5.66 -2.57
N ALA A 225 9.73 -6.06 -3.62
CA ALA A 225 8.27 -5.90 -3.72
C ALA A 225 7.50 -7.00 -2.98
#